data_90142748a71c7803967a17b3b101c7c8
#
_entry.id   90142748a71c7803967a17b3b101c7c8
#
_cell.length_a   1.000
_cell.length_b   1.000
_cell.length_c   1.000
_cell.angle_alpha   90.00
_cell.angle_beta   90.00
_cell.angle_gamma   90.00
#
_symmetry.space_group_name_H-M   'P 1'
#
loop_
_entity.id
_entity.type
_entity.pdbx_description
1 polymer ?
#
loop_
_entity_poly.entity_id
_entity_poly.type
_entity_poly.pdbx_seq_one_letter_code
_entity_poly.pdbx_strand_id
1 'polypeptide(L)'
;MNNDDAPELSIIIPTLNEAQALPLLLGDLARQQEVELEILIGDGGSTDTSRALAESFTVTWIPAPRGRAAQMNTAARFARGEYLLFLHADSRLDDPLLLRKALLALKQHCRQHQRTAGHFPLRFIRENSRKNRLAYRYIEAKTRLNRAGTTNGDQGLLLATAFFHQLGGFDQSLPFLEDQRIAERIRLQGQWITLPGVLATSARRFATEGFHRRYLLMGIIMGMHSIGMDAFFLRAPGVYQVQHQAGRLRLSPFFRLLWDMAINDWGWQG
;
A
#
# COMPACT_ATOMS: atom_id res chain seq x y z
N MET A 1 15.53 31.30 -6.45
CA MET A 1 15.74 29.89 -6.76
C MET A 1 14.70 29.52 -7.79
N ASN A 2 15.14 29.24 -9.02
CA ASN A 2 14.22 28.92 -10.11
C ASN A 2 13.47 27.62 -9.79
N ASN A 3 12.16 27.65 -10.01
CA ASN A 3 11.23 26.51 -9.77
C ASN A 3 11.41 25.36 -10.80
N ASP A 4 12.45 25.46 -11.66
CA ASP A 4 12.69 24.52 -12.78
C ASP A 4 13.39 23.20 -12.37
N ASP A 5 13.78 23.03 -11.10
CA ASP A 5 14.50 21.85 -10.60
C ASP A 5 13.66 20.92 -9.70
N ALA A 6 12.36 21.16 -9.56
CA ALA A 6 11.51 20.29 -8.75
C ALA A 6 11.04 19.06 -9.57
N PRO A 7 11.18 17.84 -9.07
CA PRO A 7 10.71 16.66 -9.79
C PRO A 7 9.20 16.73 -9.98
N GLU A 8 8.71 16.13 -11.07
CA GLU A 8 7.28 16.05 -11.36
C GLU A 8 6.58 15.11 -10.38
N LEU A 9 7.27 14.05 -9.94
CA LEU A 9 6.73 12.95 -9.16
C LEU A 9 7.65 12.57 -7.99
N SER A 10 7.12 12.54 -6.78
CA SER A 10 7.81 11.95 -5.61
C SER A 10 7.27 10.55 -5.34
N ILE A 11 8.15 9.55 -5.37
CA ILE A 11 7.84 8.16 -5.04
C ILE A 11 8.11 7.95 -3.54
N ILE A 12 7.10 7.54 -2.79
CA ILE A 12 7.18 7.29 -1.35
C ILE A 12 7.13 5.78 -1.10
N ILE A 13 8.18 5.24 -0.46
CA ILE A 13 8.31 3.80 -0.21
C ILE A 13 8.48 3.55 1.30
N PRO A 14 7.46 3.07 2.02
CA PRO A 14 7.62 2.63 3.39
C PRO A 14 8.44 1.34 3.43
N THR A 15 9.51 1.31 4.23
CA THR A 15 10.47 0.20 4.28
C THR A 15 10.71 -0.26 5.70
N LEU A 16 10.71 -1.58 5.91
CA LEU A 16 11.15 -2.23 7.14
C LEU A 16 11.66 -3.64 6.82
N ASN A 17 12.97 -3.82 6.79
CA ASN A 17 13.63 -5.10 6.48
C ASN A 17 13.21 -5.67 5.11
N GLU A 18 13.41 -4.91 4.04
CA GLU A 18 13.04 -5.25 2.66
C GLU A 18 14.25 -5.45 1.74
N ALA A 19 15.37 -5.95 2.28
CA ALA A 19 16.61 -6.15 1.53
C ALA A 19 16.44 -6.99 0.24
N GLN A 20 15.47 -7.90 0.20
CA GLN A 20 15.21 -8.72 -0.98
C GLN A 20 14.34 -8.04 -2.05
N ALA A 21 13.39 -7.20 -1.62
CA ALA A 21 12.39 -6.64 -2.53
C ALA A 21 12.76 -5.22 -3.00
N LEU A 22 13.23 -4.38 -2.09
CA LEU A 22 13.53 -2.97 -2.35
C LEU A 22 14.49 -2.75 -3.53
N PRO A 23 15.64 -3.44 -3.65
CA PRO A 23 16.54 -3.22 -4.78
C PRO A 23 15.91 -3.52 -6.14
N LEU A 24 14.98 -4.47 -6.19
CA LEU A 24 14.26 -4.82 -7.40
C LEU A 24 13.31 -3.70 -7.84
N LEU A 25 12.59 -3.11 -6.89
CA LEU A 25 11.74 -1.94 -7.14
C LEU A 25 12.58 -0.74 -7.57
N LEU A 26 13.68 -0.45 -6.87
CA LEU A 26 14.58 0.67 -7.22
C LEU A 26 15.15 0.52 -8.63
N GLY A 27 15.54 -0.71 -9.03
CA GLY A 27 15.95 -1.02 -10.38
C GLY A 27 14.85 -0.82 -11.42
N ASP A 28 13.58 -1.11 -11.10
CA ASP A 28 12.46 -0.85 -11.98
C ASP A 28 12.17 0.66 -12.09
N LEU A 29 12.28 1.41 -11.00
CA LEU A 29 12.12 2.87 -10.98
C LEU A 29 13.22 3.59 -11.77
N ALA A 30 14.47 3.13 -11.69
CA ALA A 30 15.59 3.66 -12.45
C ALA A 30 15.43 3.47 -13.99
N ARG A 31 14.57 2.54 -14.42
CA ARG A 31 14.26 2.31 -15.84
C ARG A 31 13.05 3.08 -16.34
N GLN A 32 12.34 3.81 -15.46
CA GLN A 32 11.20 4.63 -15.91
C GLN A 32 11.67 5.77 -16.80
N GLN A 33 10.91 6.05 -17.83
CA GLN A 33 11.24 7.02 -18.88
C GLN A 33 10.19 8.14 -18.93
N GLU A 34 10.61 9.29 -19.45
CA GLU A 34 9.77 10.47 -19.71
C GLU A 34 9.07 11.01 -18.44
N VAL A 35 9.66 10.81 -17.26
CA VAL A 35 9.18 11.33 -15.99
C VAL A 35 10.36 11.72 -15.10
N GLU A 36 10.36 12.95 -14.61
CA GLU A 36 11.30 13.39 -13.60
C GLU A 36 10.79 13.00 -12.22
N LEU A 37 11.54 12.17 -11.52
CA LEU A 37 11.12 11.62 -10.24
C LEU A 37 12.23 11.71 -9.18
N GLU A 38 11.81 11.82 -7.93
CA GLU A 38 12.63 11.54 -6.76
C GLU A 38 12.07 10.33 -6.00
N ILE A 39 12.95 9.65 -5.27
CA ILE A 39 12.60 8.48 -4.48
C ILE A 39 12.90 8.75 -3.02
N LEU A 40 11.87 8.67 -2.18
CA LEU A 40 11.91 8.91 -0.75
C LEU A 40 11.55 7.61 -0.01
N ILE A 41 12.50 7.09 0.75
CA ILE A 41 12.33 5.84 1.52
C ILE A 41 12.07 6.21 2.97
N GLY A 42 10.86 5.92 3.46
CA GLY A 42 10.51 6.04 4.88
C GLY A 42 10.88 4.78 5.63
N ASP A 43 11.99 4.79 6.35
CA ASP A 43 12.49 3.61 7.07
C ASP A 43 11.97 3.53 8.50
N GLY A 44 11.30 2.44 8.84
CA GLY A 44 10.76 2.14 10.16
C GLY A 44 11.76 1.52 11.15
N GLY A 45 13.07 1.69 10.93
CA GLY A 45 14.14 1.11 11.74
C GLY A 45 14.57 -0.27 11.24
N SER A 46 14.91 -0.38 9.95
CA SER A 46 15.47 -1.60 9.36
C SER A 46 16.81 -1.96 9.99
N THR A 47 17.00 -3.26 10.24
CA THR A 47 18.20 -3.86 10.83
C THR A 47 18.94 -4.79 9.87
N ASP A 48 18.37 -5.01 8.68
CA ASP A 48 18.97 -5.78 7.59
C ASP A 48 19.79 -4.89 6.65
N THR A 49 20.20 -5.43 5.51
CA THR A 49 20.98 -4.72 4.50
C THR A 49 20.17 -3.80 3.59
N SER A 50 18.88 -3.53 3.88
CA SER A 50 18.00 -2.70 3.02
C SER A 50 18.61 -1.35 2.70
N ARG A 51 19.15 -0.65 3.71
CA ARG A 51 19.76 0.66 3.54
C ARG A 51 21.01 0.60 2.65
N ALA A 52 21.93 -0.31 2.96
CA ALA A 52 23.18 -0.46 2.22
C ALA A 52 22.92 -0.79 0.73
N LEU A 53 21.91 -1.59 0.43
CA LEU A 53 21.52 -1.91 -0.94
C LEU A 53 20.85 -0.72 -1.65
N ALA A 54 20.14 0.13 -0.94
CA ALA A 54 19.52 1.33 -1.49
C ALA A 54 20.56 2.43 -1.83
N GLU A 55 21.71 2.46 -1.17
CA GLU A 55 22.78 3.44 -1.40
C GLU A 55 23.38 3.39 -2.84
N SER A 56 23.16 2.28 -3.56
CA SER A 56 23.55 2.17 -4.98
C SER A 56 22.58 2.90 -5.94
N PHE A 57 21.51 3.46 -5.44
CA PHE A 57 20.51 4.20 -6.20
C PHE A 57 20.41 5.65 -5.71
N THR A 58 19.91 6.53 -6.58
CA THR A 58 19.64 7.93 -6.20
C THR A 58 18.34 8.00 -5.39
N VAL A 59 18.45 7.88 -4.08
CA VAL A 59 17.32 7.88 -3.15
C VAL A 59 17.59 8.74 -1.92
N THR A 60 16.55 9.27 -1.31
CA THR A 60 16.63 9.91 0.01
C THR A 60 16.12 8.94 1.06
N TRP A 61 17.00 8.52 1.98
CA TRP A 61 16.65 7.65 3.10
C TRP A 61 16.25 8.46 4.31
N ILE A 62 14.99 8.26 4.79
CA ILE A 62 14.36 9.08 5.82
C ILE A 62 14.01 8.18 7.01
N PRO A 63 14.66 8.32 8.16
CA PRO A 63 14.25 7.64 9.39
C PRO A 63 12.83 8.07 9.80
N ALA A 64 11.99 7.10 10.11
CA ALA A 64 10.59 7.33 10.47
C ALA A 64 10.17 6.43 11.64
N PRO A 65 9.14 6.80 12.39
CA PRO A 65 8.54 5.90 13.37
C PRO A 65 8.04 4.62 12.69
N ARG A 66 8.13 3.50 13.40
CA ARG A 66 7.64 2.22 12.92
C ARG A 66 6.13 2.26 12.71
N GLY A 67 5.69 1.81 11.54
CA GLY A 67 4.30 1.79 11.12
C GLY A 67 4.12 2.42 9.75
N ARG A 68 3.42 1.72 8.85
CA ARG A 68 3.34 2.07 7.42
C ARG A 68 2.81 3.50 7.19
N ALA A 69 1.72 3.86 7.88
CA ALA A 69 1.18 5.21 7.83
C ALA A 69 2.20 6.27 8.30
N ALA A 70 2.89 6.01 9.41
CA ALA A 70 3.91 6.93 9.95
C ALA A 70 5.10 7.08 9.00
N GLN A 71 5.58 5.99 8.43
CA GLN A 71 6.68 5.98 7.45
C GLN A 71 6.31 6.78 6.20
N MET A 72 5.13 6.54 5.62
CA MET A 72 4.63 7.25 4.44
C MET A 72 4.41 8.74 4.72
N ASN A 73 3.77 9.08 5.82
CA ASN A 73 3.55 10.48 6.20
C ASN A 73 4.86 11.22 6.47
N THR A 74 5.82 10.57 7.14
CA THR A 74 7.13 11.18 7.41
C THR A 74 7.88 11.45 6.11
N ALA A 75 7.97 10.46 5.22
CA ALA A 75 8.65 10.62 3.94
C ALA A 75 7.96 11.66 3.05
N ALA A 76 6.63 11.71 3.02
CA ALA A 76 5.88 12.67 2.22
C ALA A 76 6.14 14.15 2.60
N ARG A 77 6.59 14.43 3.82
CA ARG A 77 6.98 15.81 4.24
C ARG A 77 8.24 16.32 3.52
N PHE A 78 9.05 15.43 3.01
CA PHE A 78 10.28 15.77 2.25
C PHE A 78 10.05 15.77 0.74
N ALA A 79 8.83 15.43 0.30
CA ALA A 79 8.50 15.39 -1.11
C ALA A 79 8.47 16.80 -1.71
N ARG A 80 9.09 16.94 -2.89
CA ARG A 80 9.15 18.19 -3.66
C ARG A 80 8.30 18.12 -4.93
N GLY A 81 7.86 16.90 -5.31
CA GLY A 81 7.07 16.66 -6.51
C GLY A 81 5.66 17.24 -6.41
N GLU A 82 5.15 17.69 -7.54
CA GLU A 82 3.74 18.11 -7.67
C GLU A 82 2.77 16.98 -7.37
N TYR A 83 3.18 15.74 -7.67
CA TYR A 83 2.41 14.51 -7.44
C TYR A 83 3.17 13.56 -6.52
N LEU A 84 2.42 12.80 -5.71
CA LEU A 84 2.94 11.73 -4.86
C LEU A 84 2.46 10.39 -5.39
N LEU A 85 3.37 9.42 -5.43
CA LEU A 85 3.03 8.01 -5.64
C LEU A 85 3.54 7.18 -4.46
N PHE A 86 2.64 6.59 -3.71
CA PHE A 86 2.95 5.65 -2.65
C PHE A 86 3.03 4.24 -3.22
N LEU A 87 4.16 3.56 -3.03
CA LEU A 87 4.40 2.18 -3.46
C LEU A 87 4.91 1.34 -2.31
N HIS A 88 4.52 0.07 -2.26
CA HIS A 88 5.14 -0.90 -1.35
C HIS A 88 6.50 -1.36 -1.89
N ALA A 89 7.43 -1.73 -1.01
CA ALA A 89 8.78 -2.14 -1.38
C ALA A 89 8.83 -3.40 -2.29
N ASP A 90 7.79 -4.22 -2.28
CA ASP A 90 7.65 -5.42 -3.11
C ASP A 90 6.84 -5.20 -4.40
N SER A 91 6.55 -3.95 -4.76
CA SER A 91 5.98 -3.56 -6.05
C SER A 91 6.98 -3.75 -7.18
N ARG A 92 6.51 -4.03 -8.40
CA ARG A 92 7.31 -4.18 -9.60
C ARG A 92 6.66 -3.47 -10.78
N LEU A 93 7.47 -2.80 -11.58
CA LEU A 93 7.05 -2.02 -12.75
C LEU A 93 7.71 -2.61 -14.02
N ASP A 94 6.95 -3.38 -14.78
CA ASP A 94 7.50 -4.02 -16.01
C ASP A 94 7.56 -3.06 -17.21
N ASP A 95 6.62 -2.09 -17.28
CA ASP A 95 6.52 -1.11 -18.38
C ASP A 95 7.38 0.13 -18.05
N PRO A 96 8.40 0.46 -18.85
CA PRO A 96 9.24 1.63 -18.60
C PRO A 96 8.51 2.97 -18.76
N LEU A 97 7.32 2.98 -19.35
CA LEU A 97 6.46 4.15 -19.49
C LEU A 97 5.26 4.14 -18.53
N LEU A 98 5.23 3.21 -17.54
CA LEU A 98 4.09 3.06 -16.65
C LEU A 98 3.78 4.36 -15.89
N LEU A 99 4.80 4.97 -15.29
CA LEU A 99 4.63 6.18 -14.49
C LEU A 99 4.23 7.37 -15.35
N ARG A 100 4.82 7.52 -16.53
CA ARG A 100 4.44 8.56 -17.48
C ARG A 100 2.98 8.47 -17.90
N LYS A 101 2.53 7.28 -18.29
CA LYS A 101 1.13 7.02 -18.66
C LYS A 101 0.16 7.33 -17.52
N ALA A 102 0.50 6.87 -16.31
CA ALA A 102 -0.31 7.09 -15.12
C ALA A 102 -0.44 8.57 -14.77
N LEU A 103 0.69 9.30 -14.80
CA LEU A 103 0.73 10.72 -14.49
C LEU A 103 -0.05 11.55 -15.50
N LEU A 104 0.08 11.26 -16.78
CA LEU A 104 -0.70 11.93 -17.85
C LEU A 104 -2.21 11.69 -17.66
N ALA A 105 -2.62 10.45 -17.36
CA ALA A 105 -4.02 10.13 -17.11
C ALA A 105 -4.56 10.88 -15.88
N LEU A 106 -3.78 10.90 -14.77
CA LEU A 106 -4.18 11.66 -13.58
C LEU A 106 -4.30 13.16 -13.89
N LYS A 107 -3.31 13.76 -14.54
CA LYS A 107 -3.33 15.18 -14.91
C LYS A 107 -4.52 15.54 -15.77
N GLN A 108 -4.88 14.69 -16.74
CA GLN A 108 -6.06 14.87 -17.57
C GLN A 108 -7.36 14.92 -16.75
N HIS A 109 -7.52 14.03 -15.76
CA HIS A 109 -8.67 14.03 -14.87
C HIS A 109 -8.65 15.23 -13.90
N CYS A 110 -7.48 15.62 -13.40
CA CYS A 110 -7.32 16.78 -12.51
C CYS A 110 -7.72 18.10 -13.16
N ARG A 111 -7.67 18.23 -14.50
CA ARG A 111 -8.16 19.42 -15.22
C ARG A 111 -9.67 19.63 -15.02
N GLN A 112 -10.43 18.55 -14.87
CA GLN A 112 -11.88 18.60 -14.65
C GLN A 112 -12.23 18.54 -13.16
N HIS A 113 -11.46 17.76 -12.41
CA HIS A 113 -11.67 17.48 -10.98
C HIS A 113 -10.33 17.47 -10.24
N GLN A 114 -9.92 18.63 -9.71
CA GLN A 114 -8.61 18.81 -9.05
C GLN A 114 -8.33 17.79 -7.93
N ARG A 115 -9.38 17.31 -7.24
CA ARG A 115 -9.27 16.31 -6.15
C ARG A 115 -9.41 14.90 -6.71
N THR A 116 -8.48 14.50 -7.57
CA THR A 116 -8.46 13.14 -8.14
C THR A 116 -7.28 12.35 -7.60
N ALA A 117 -7.52 11.10 -7.23
CA ALA A 117 -6.51 10.11 -6.91
C ALA A 117 -6.69 8.86 -7.77
N GLY A 118 -5.61 8.13 -7.99
CA GLY A 118 -5.62 6.94 -8.82
C GLY A 118 -4.87 5.77 -8.22
N HIS A 119 -5.27 4.56 -8.61
CA HIS A 119 -4.60 3.30 -8.28
C HIS A 119 -4.39 2.47 -9.55
N PHE A 120 -3.40 1.57 -9.51
CA PHE A 120 -3.16 0.62 -10.60
C PHE A 120 -3.97 -0.67 -10.43
N PRO A 121 -4.41 -1.30 -11.53
CA PRO A 121 -4.73 -2.72 -11.52
C PRO A 121 -3.52 -3.54 -11.08
N LEU A 122 -3.76 -4.65 -10.34
CA LEU A 122 -2.69 -5.53 -9.87
C LEU A 122 -2.51 -6.77 -10.73
N ARG A 123 -1.27 -7.28 -10.72
CA ARG A 123 -0.88 -8.61 -11.13
C ARG A 123 0.02 -9.23 -10.06
N PHE A 124 -0.28 -10.45 -9.64
CA PHE A 124 0.55 -11.16 -8.66
C PHE A 124 1.73 -11.88 -9.31
N ILE A 125 2.94 -11.64 -8.81
CA ILE A 125 4.13 -12.42 -9.13
C ILE A 125 4.10 -13.68 -8.27
N ARG A 126 4.05 -14.85 -8.91
CA ARG A 126 3.86 -16.16 -8.25
C ARG A 126 5.00 -17.11 -8.62
N GLU A 127 5.59 -17.76 -7.63
CA GLU A 127 6.59 -18.82 -7.85
C GLU A 127 5.97 -20.04 -8.58
N ASN A 128 4.73 -20.42 -8.18
CA ASN A 128 4.00 -21.51 -8.82
C ASN A 128 2.74 -20.96 -9.51
N SER A 129 2.81 -20.86 -10.83
CA SER A 129 1.74 -20.27 -11.65
C SER A 129 0.44 -21.08 -11.71
N ARG A 130 0.46 -22.39 -11.38
CA ARG A 130 -0.72 -23.29 -11.48
C ARG A 130 -1.57 -23.29 -10.22
N LYS A 131 -0.94 -23.23 -9.04
CA LYS A 131 -1.66 -23.30 -7.76
C LYS A 131 -2.53 -22.04 -7.56
N ASN A 132 -3.80 -22.24 -7.21
CA ASN A 132 -4.79 -21.17 -6.95
C ASN A 132 -4.98 -20.17 -8.11
N ARG A 133 -4.72 -20.58 -9.34
CA ARG A 133 -4.72 -19.70 -10.54
C ARG A 133 -6.02 -18.92 -10.70
N LEU A 134 -7.17 -19.56 -10.55
CA LEU A 134 -8.47 -18.91 -10.71
C LEU A 134 -8.73 -17.89 -9.59
N ALA A 135 -8.33 -18.22 -8.37
CA ALA A 135 -8.50 -17.32 -7.23
C ALA A 135 -7.63 -16.05 -7.37
N TYR A 136 -6.38 -16.18 -7.83
CA TYR A 136 -5.55 -14.99 -8.13
C TYR A 136 -6.15 -14.16 -9.26
N ARG A 137 -6.61 -14.79 -10.35
CA ARG A 137 -7.28 -14.08 -11.45
C ARG A 137 -8.52 -13.32 -10.97
N TYR A 138 -9.30 -13.90 -10.06
CA TYR A 138 -10.43 -13.23 -9.45
C TYR A 138 -10.00 -11.98 -8.67
N ILE A 139 -8.96 -12.09 -7.81
CA ILE A 139 -8.45 -10.95 -7.06
C ILE A 139 -7.89 -9.89 -8.01
N GLU A 140 -7.08 -10.25 -9.00
CA GLU A 140 -6.54 -9.37 -10.01
C GLU A 140 -7.64 -8.63 -10.79
N ALA A 141 -8.70 -9.36 -11.21
CA ALA A 141 -9.87 -8.75 -11.87
C ALA A 141 -10.61 -7.76 -10.97
N LYS A 142 -10.74 -8.09 -9.66
CA LYS A 142 -11.36 -7.22 -8.68
C LYS A 142 -10.63 -5.89 -8.53
N THR A 143 -9.29 -5.86 -8.65
CA THR A 143 -8.49 -4.62 -8.55
C THR A 143 -8.71 -3.65 -9.70
N ARG A 144 -9.32 -4.08 -10.80
CA ARG A 144 -9.70 -3.22 -11.93
C ARG A 144 -11.01 -2.48 -11.70
N LEU A 145 -11.76 -2.87 -10.66
CA LEU A 145 -13.02 -2.25 -10.34
C LEU A 145 -12.78 -1.01 -9.47
N ASN A 146 -13.29 0.12 -9.91
CA ASN A 146 -13.24 1.36 -9.11
C ASN A 146 -14.40 1.40 -8.11
N ARG A 147 -14.36 0.51 -7.10
CA ARG A 147 -15.41 0.41 -6.07
C ARG A 147 -14.81 0.43 -4.66
N ALA A 148 -15.61 0.84 -3.68
CA ALA A 148 -15.23 0.70 -2.27
C ALA A 148 -14.92 -0.78 -1.95
N GLY A 149 -13.88 -1.01 -1.15
CA GLY A 149 -13.41 -2.36 -0.78
C GLY A 149 -12.70 -3.14 -1.90
N THR A 150 -12.40 -2.51 -3.06
CA THR A 150 -11.59 -3.14 -4.11
C THR A 150 -10.20 -2.52 -4.25
N THR A 151 -9.93 -1.42 -3.55
CA THR A 151 -8.63 -0.73 -3.50
C THR A 151 -7.85 -1.16 -2.27
N ASN A 152 -6.56 -1.45 -2.45
CA ASN A 152 -5.63 -1.86 -1.39
C ASN A 152 -4.31 -1.13 -1.57
N GLY A 153 -3.50 -1.02 -0.52
CA GLY A 153 -2.20 -0.35 -0.56
C GLY A 153 -1.23 -0.91 -1.62
N ASP A 154 -1.31 -2.22 -1.91
CA ASP A 154 -0.47 -2.86 -2.92
C ASP A 154 -0.70 -2.32 -4.36
N GLN A 155 -1.83 -1.63 -4.61
CA GLN A 155 -2.18 -1.04 -5.92
C GLN A 155 -1.50 0.31 -6.18
N GLY A 156 -0.71 0.81 -5.24
CA GLY A 156 -0.19 2.16 -5.27
C GLY A 156 -1.29 3.22 -5.12
N LEU A 157 -0.89 4.41 -4.71
CA LEU A 157 -1.77 5.56 -4.60
C LEU A 157 -1.08 6.76 -5.25
N LEU A 158 -1.61 7.24 -6.37
CA LEU A 158 -1.12 8.41 -7.10
C LEU A 158 -2.11 9.56 -6.94
N LEU A 159 -1.64 10.74 -6.45
CA LEU A 159 -2.46 11.93 -6.30
C LEU A 159 -1.60 13.20 -6.26
N ALA A 160 -2.23 14.38 -6.41
CA ALA A 160 -1.53 15.63 -6.23
C ALA A 160 -1.09 15.83 -4.77
N THR A 161 0.12 16.35 -4.55
CA THR A 161 0.69 16.63 -3.21
C THR A 161 -0.24 17.52 -2.39
N ALA A 162 -0.80 18.57 -3.02
CA ALA A 162 -1.75 19.46 -2.36
C ALA A 162 -3.01 18.71 -1.88
N PHE A 163 -3.52 17.76 -2.67
CA PHE A 163 -4.70 16.98 -2.27
C PHE A 163 -4.37 16.02 -1.11
N PHE A 164 -3.19 15.38 -1.12
CA PHE A 164 -2.73 14.55 0.00
C PHE A 164 -2.68 15.33 1.32
N HIS A 165 -2.16 16.57 1.29
CA HIS A 165 -2.15 17.44 2.48
C HIS A 165 -3.54 17.87 2.92
N GLN A 166 -4.46 18.16 1.99
CA GLN A 166 -5.86 18.46 2.31
C GLN A 166 -6.57 17.28 2.98
N LEU A 167 -6.24 16.05 2.60
CA LEU A 167 -6.74 14.82 3.22
C LEU A 167 -6.18 14.61 4.64
N GLY A 168 -5.14 15.33 5.06
CA GLY A 168 -4.46 15.16 6.33
C GLY A 168 -3.50 13.96 6.39
N GLY A 169 -3.12 13.40 5.24
CA GLY A 169 -2.23 12.25 5.15
C GLY A 169 -2.88 10.92 5.53
N PHE A 170 -2.08 9.88 5.78
CA PHE A 170 -2.55 8.59 6.26
C PHE A 170 -2.90 8.64 7.75
N ASP A 171 -3.99 7.97 8.12
CA ASP A 171 -4.41 7.82 9.51
C ASP A 171 -3.45 6.90 10.27
N GLN A 172 -2.90 7.40 11.40
CA GLN A 172 -1.98 6.67 12.25
C GLN A 172 -2.65 6.13 13.53
N SER A 173 -3.96 6.36 13.69
CA SER A 173 -4.69 5.93 14.88
C SER A 173 -4.85 4.42 14.98
N LEU A 174 -4.80 3.73 13.84
CA LEU A 174 -4.87 2.28 13.75
C LEU A 174 -3.54 1.69 13.22
N PRO A 175 -3.15 0.51 13.70
CA PRO A 175 -1.89 -0.14 13.32
C PRO A 175 -1.88 -0.67 11.88
N PHE A 176 -3.02 -0.73 11.21
CA PHE A 176 -3.21 -1.09 9.80
C PHE A 176 -4.55 -0.54 9.30
N LEU A 177 -4.87 -0.67 8.02
CA LEU A 177 -6.00 -0.06 7.29
C LEU A 177 -5.80 1.41 6.91
N GLU A 178 -4.60 1.92 6.98
CA GLU A 178 -4.24 3.26 6.53
C GLU A 178 -4.67 3.51 5.07
N ASP A 179 -4.56 2.47 4.22
CA ASP A 179 -4.96 2.47 2.81
C ASP A 179 -6.48 2.55 2.62
N GLN A 180 -7.26 1.83 3.44
CA GLN A 180 -8.72 1.88 3.38
C GLN A 180 -9.25 3.25 3.87
N ARG A 181 -8.71 3.74 4.97
CA ARG A 181 -9.09 5.03 5.55
C ARG A 181 -8.82 6.21 4.62
N ILE A 182 -7.65 6.22 3.95
CA ILE A 182 -7.37 7.29 2.98
C ILE A 182 -8.23 7.12 1.72
N ALA A 183 -8.50 5.90 1.25
CA ALA A 183 -9.37 5.65 0.11
C ALA A 183 -10.81 6.12 0.37
N GLU A 184 -11.34 5.93 1.57
CA GLU A 184 -12.65 6.45 1.97
C GLU A 184 -12.67 7.97 1.96
N ARG A 185 -11.66 8.64 2.55
CA ARG A 185 -11.57 10.10 2.53
C ARG A 185 -11.47 10.66 1.11
N ILE A 186 -10.70 10.01 0.23
CA ILE A 186 -10.62 10.39 -1.18
C ILE A 186 -11.99 10.28 -1.85
N ARG A 187 -12.75 9.20 -1.60
CA ARG A 187 -14.08 9.00 -2.19
C ARG A 187 -15.13 10.02 -1.69
N LEU A 188 -14.98 10.47 -0.45
CA LEU A 188 -15.86 11.50 0.14
C LEU A 188 -15.53 12.91 -0.34
N GLN A 189 -14.26 13.22 -0.62
CA GLN A 189 -13.79 14.58 -0.88
C GLN A 189 -13.38 14.83 -2.34
N GLY A 190 -13.27 13.78 -3.15
CA GLY A 190 -12.76 13.87 -4.52
C GLY A 190 -13.18 12.68 -5.38
N GLN A 191 -12.36 12.36 -6.36
CA GLN A 191 -12.58 11.28 -7.30
C GLN A 191 -11.48 10.23 -7.22
N TRP A 192 -11.86 8.99 -7.48
CA TRP A 192 -10.95 7.85 -7.55
C TRP A 192 -10.99 7.24 -8.95
N ILE A 193 -9.83 7.12 -9.59
CA ILE A 193 -9.72 6.56 -10.94
C ILE A 193 -8.85 5.31 -10.96
N THR A 194 -9.08 4.44 -11.93
CA THR A 194 -8.16 3.34 -12.25
C THR A 194 -7.14 3.85 -13.28
N LEU A 195 -5.86 3.80 -12.92
CA LEU A 195 -4.76 4.25 -13.76
C LEU A 195 -4.49 3.26 -14.92
N PRO A 196 -3.97 3.71 -16.06
CA PRO A 196 -3.56 2.84 -17.14
C PRO A 196 -2.34 2.01 -16.74
N GLY A 197 -2.23 0.81 -17.30
CA GLY A 197 -1.17 -0.14 -17.02
C GLY A 197 -1.48 -1.08 -15.85
N VAL A 198 -0.47 -1.78 -15.37
CA VAL A 198 -0.60 -2.81 -14.32
C VAL A 198 0.62 -2.74 -13.42
N LEU A 199 0.41 -2.66 -12.12
CA LEU A 199 1.45 -2.81 -11.12
C LEU A 199 1.54 -4.27 -10.71
N ALA A 200 2.74 -4.83 -10.67
CA ALA A 200 2.93 -6.19 -10.18
C ALA A 200 3.35 -6.16 -8.69
N THR A 201 2.91 -7.13 -7.91
CA THR A 201 3.22 -7.27 -6.48
C THR A 201 3.53 -8.73 -6.15
N SER A 202 4.31 -8.93 -5.08
CA SER A 202 4.71 -10.26 -4.65
C SER A 202 3.53 -11.03 -4.02
N ALA A 203 3.33 -12.29 -4.46
CA ALA A 203 2.41 -13.22 -3.80
C ALA A 203 3.04 -13.94 -2.60
N ARG A 204 4.24 -13.53 -2.14
CA ARG A 204 5.01 -14.19 -1.06
C ARG A 204 4.18 -14.46 0.19
N ARG A 205 3.41 -13.48 0.65
CA ARG A 205 2.56 -13.62 1.83
C ARG A 205 1.49 -14.69 1.65
N PHE A 206 0.87 -14.78 0.48
CA PHE A 206 -0.09 -15.84 0.18
C PHE A 206 0.56 -17.21 0.12
N ALA A 207 1.81 -17.30 -0.36
CA ALA A 207 2.57 -18.54 -0.41
C ALA A 207 2.97 -19.02 1.01
N THR A 208 3.51 -18.13 1.84
CA THR A 208 4.01 -18.44 3.19
C THR A 208 2.86 -18.69 4.18
N GLU A 209 1.87 -17.81 4.21
CA GLU A 209 0.76 -17.86 5.17
C GLU A 209 -0.34 -18.84 4.75
N GLY A 210 -0.39 -19.23 3.48
CA GLY A 210 -1.41 -20.08 2.87
C GLY A 210 -2.56 -19.26 2.28
N PHE A 211 -2.83 -19.45 0.96
CA PHE A 211 -3.77 -18.65 0.18
C PHE A 211 -5.14 -18.48 0.85
N HIS A 212 -5.83 -19.59 1.16
CA HIS A 212 -7.18 -19.55 1.73
C HIS A 212 -7.23 -18.89 3.10
N ARG A 213 -6.21 -19.13 3.94
CA ARG A 213 -6.13 -18.54 5.28
C ARG A 213 -5.92 -17.03 5.21
N ARG A 214 -5.01 -16.59 4.34
CA ARG A 214 -4.77 -15.17 4.11
C ARG A 214 -6.02 -14.48 3.57
N TYR A 215 -6.69 -15.09 2.59
CA TYR A 215 -7.90 -14.53 2.00
C TYR A 215 -9.04 -14.43 3.02
N LEU A 216 -9.23 -15.46 3.87
CA LEU A 216 -10.21 -15.44 4.95
C LEU A 216 -9.89 -14.35 5.99
N LEU A 217 -8.61 -14.21 6.39
CA LEU A 217 -8.19 -13.11 7.28
C LEU A 217 -8.50 -11.74 6.68
N MET A 218 -8.21 -11.53 5.40
CA MET A 218 -8.58 -10.29 4.70
C MET A 218 -10.10 -10.06 4.74
N GLY A 219 -10.91 -11.12 4.58
CA GLY A 219 -12.36 -11.05 4.72
C GLY A 219 -12.81 -10.64 6.13
N ILE A 220 -12.18 -11.20 7.18
CA ILE A 220 -12.44 -10.80 8.58
C ILE A 220 -12.09 -9.32 8.78
N ILE A 221 -10.90 -8.90 8.37
CA ILE A 221 -10.45 -7.51 8.49
C ILE A 221 -11.43 -6.56 7.80
N MET A 222 -11.80 -6.84 6.55
CA MET A 222 -12.74 -5.98 5.81
C MET A 222 -14.15 -6.01 6.40
N GLY A 223 -14.60 -7.15 6.92
CA GLY A 223 -15.87 -7.27 7.64
C GLY A 223 -15.90 -6.39 8.89
N MET A 224 -14.86 -6.48 9.73
CA MET A 224 -14.74 -5.65 10.94
C MET A 224 -14.65 -4.16 10.61
N HIS A 225 -13.92 -3.81 9.55
CA HIS A 225 -13.86 -2.44 9.06
C HIS A 225 -15.25 -1.92 8.61
N SER A 226 -15.98 -2.72 7.85
CA SER A 226 -17.30 -2.34 7.32
C SER A 226 -18.36 -2.08 8.41
N ILE A 227 -18.21 -2.67 9.59
CA ILE A 227 -19.10 -2.45 10.74
C ILE A 227 -18.52 -1.45 11.76
N GLY A 228 -17.39 -0.78 11.43
CA GLY A 228 -16.78 0.25 12.29
C GLY A 228 -16.13 -0.29 13.56
N MET A 229 -15.64 -1.53 13.56
CA MET A 229 -15.11 -2.22 14.74
C MET A 229 -13.65 -1.85 15.03
N ASP A 230 -13.38 -0.58 15.38
CA ASP A 230 -12.02 -0.10 15.63
C ASP A 230 -11.32 -0.83 16.79
N ALA A 231 -12.07 -1.25 17.81
CA ALA A 231 -11.54 -2.03 18.94
C ALA A 231 -10.88 -3.36 18.49
N PHE A 232 -11.38 -3.99 17.42
CA PHE A 232 -10.75 -5.17 16.82
C PHE A 232 -9.34 -4.84 16.32
N PHE A 233 -9.17 -3.71 15.63
CA PHE A 233 -7.89 -3.32 15.05
C PHE A 233 -6.84 -2.94 16.08
N LEU A 234 -7.24 -2.45 17.25
CA LEU A 234 -6.33 -2.15 18.35
C LEU A 234 -5.82 -3.44 19.05
N ARG A 235 -6.63 -4.50 19.08
CA ARG A 235 -6.30 -5.79 19.71
C ARG A 235 -5.64 -6.79 18.74
N ALA A 236 -5.98 -6.74 17.45
CA ALA A 236 -5.51 -7.67 16.43
C ALA A 236 -3.98 -7.71 16.20
N PRO A 237 -3.19 -6.60 16.33
CA PRO A 237 -1.74 -6.65 16.17
C PRO A 237 -1.04 -7.63 17.09
N GLY A 238 -1.45 -7.75 18.35
CA GLY A 238 -0.88 -8.71 19.31
C GLY A 238 -1.06 -10.16 18.85
N VAL A 239 -2.21 -10.47 18.25
CA VAL A 239 -2.51 -11.79 17.67
C VAL A 239 -1.74 -12.02 16.37
N TYR A 240 -1.60 -10.99 15.53
CA TYR A 240 -0.94 -11.07 14.24
C TYR A 240 0.59 -11.19 14.35
N GLN A 241 1.22 -10.47 15.28
CA GLN A 241 2.67 -10.50 15.50
C GLN A 241 3.16 -11.88 15.92
N VAL A 242 2.44 -12.57 16.81
CA VAL A 242 2.77 -13.93 17.25
C VAL A 242 2.79 -14.92 16.09
N GLN A 243 1.93 -14.72 15.09
CA GLN A 243 1.83 -15.60 13.93
C GLN A 243 2.88 -15.33 12.85
N HIS A 244 3.37 -14.11 12.73
CA HIS A 244 4.39 -13.76 11.73
C HIS A 244 5.70 -14.52 11.97
N GLN A 245 5.99 -14.84 13.21
CA GLN A 245 7.16 -15.65 13.60
C GLN A 245 7.00 -17.15 13.28
N ALA A 246 5.78 -17.64 13.08
CA ALA A 246 5.46 -19.05 12.87
C ALA A 246 5.33 -19.50 11.40
N GLY A 247 5.47 -18.61 10.43
CA GLY A 247 5.38 -18.87 8.99
C GLY A 247 3.94 -19.10 8.49
N ARG A 248 3.27 -20.17 8.89
CA ARG A 248 1.91 -20.48 8.44
C ARG A 248 0.84 -19.77 9.28
N LEU A 249 -0.03 -18.98 8.65
CA LEU A 249 -1.09 -18.23 9.33
C LEU A 249 -2.05 -19.17 10.10
N ARG A 250 -2.26 -18.90 11.39
CA ARG A 250 -3.27 -19.55 12.22
C ARG A 250 -4.46 -18.61 12.41
N LEU A 251 -5.66 -19.05 12.08
CA LEU A 251 -6.87 -18.23 12.20
C LEU A 251 -7.53 -18.32 13.58
N SER A 252 -7.25 -19.38 14.34
CA SER A 252 -7.86 -19.58 15.66
C SER A 252 -7.71 -18.43 16.65
N PRO A 253 -6.56 -17.70 16.74
CA PRO A 253 -6.47 -16.54 17.61
C PRO A 253 -7.40 -15.38 17.20
N PHE A 254 -7.62 -15.18 15.89
CA PHE A 254 -8.55 -14.16 15.42
C PHE A 254 -10.01 -14.52 15.74
N PHE A 255 -10.38 -15.78 15.60
CA PHE A 255 -11.72 -16.24 16.01
C PHE A 255 -11.92 -16.14 17.51
N ARG A 256 -10.90 -16.44 18.33
CA ARG A 256 -10.98 -16.23 19.78
C ARG A 256 -11.14 -14.75 20.11
N LEU A 257 -10.36 -13.87 19.49
CA LEU A 257 -10.51 -12.43 19.68
C LEU A 257 -11.92 -11.96 19.36
N LEU A 258 -12.49 -12.40 18.22
CA LEU A 258 -13.88 -12.08 17.85
C LEU A 258 -14.89 -12.61 18.85
N TRP A 259 -14.68 -13.83 19.34
CA TRP A 259 -15.55 -14.46 20.35
C TRP A 259 -15.49 -13.71 21.68
N ASP A 260 -14.28 -13.37 22.14
CA ASP A 260 -14.07 -12.61 23.38
C ASP A 260 -14.72 -11.22 23.29
N MET A 261 -14.65 -10.57 22.13
CA MET A 261 -15.31 -9.29 21.90
C MET A 261 -16.83 -9.44 21.85
N ALA A 262 -17.35 -10.51 21.25
CA ALA A 262 -18.78 -10.76 21.19
C ALA A 262 -19.39 -10.94 22.57
N ILE A 263 -18.73 -11.70 23.46
CA ILE A 263 -19.19 -11.96 24.83
C ILE A 263 -19.02 -10.75 25.72
N ASN A 264 -17.82 -10.16 25.75
CA ASN A 264 -17.44 -9.16 26.75
C ASN A 264 -17.83 -7.75 26.36
N ASP A 265 -17.75 -7.40 25.07
CA ASP A 265 -17.97 -6.03 24.61
C ASP A 265 -19.43 -5.85 24.09
N TRP A 266 -20.10 -6.90 23.60
CA TRP A 266 -21.45 -6.82 23.03
C TRP A 266 -22.54 -7.49 23.88
N GLY A 267 -22.14 -8.12 24.99
CA GLY A 267 -23.10 -8.76 25.90
C GLY A 267 -23.88 -9.92 25.30
N TRP A 268 -23.31 -10.57 24.26
CA TRP A 268 -23.95 -11.72 23.63
C TRP A 268 -23.85 -12.92 24.57
N GLN A 269 -24.92 -13.13 25.32
CA GLN A 269 -25.13 -14.37 26.09
C GLN A 269 -25.82 -15.35 25.14
N GLY A 270 -25.05 -16.34 24.64
CA GLY A 270 -25.52 -17.37 23.73
C GLY A 270 -26.58 -18.30 24.31
#